data_5bb7277608ef0915b2e56b9783dc00c5
#
_entry.id   5bb7277608ef0915b2e56b9783dc00c5
#
_cell.length_a   1.000
_cell.length_b   1.000
_cell.length_c   1.000
_cell.angle_alpha   90.00
_cell.angle_beta   90.00
_cell.angle_gamma   90.00
#
_symmetry.space_group_name_H-M   'P 1'
#
loop_
_entity.id
_entity.type
_entity.pdbx_description
1 polymer ?
#
loop_
_entity_poly.entity_id
_entity_poly.type
_entity_poly.pdbx_seq_one_letter_code
_entity_poly.pdbx_strand_id
1 'polypeptide(L)'
;MYSPLEGPSRISRLHRHRRTFVLAVVACAFLLLLLAGSRRTFSPSSFTADSISRIPKRRHVAVASHFSQHFDVHLAAAHTIRQVLGHHGTVQVFANTPLLHGFQDVVDALDLYDQTIQHPDELMDAIREQLSDPGDPDSMIDLVLFGTCEVDMNRWSNELLEVWDARPADRKFKVVCIVHHFRDTRWQSQIAPWAARGAIRLLPIGYHVGRAFRAHFQELADSTDPDIYTALYEYIDIDVHAPVLDLPEYGQRRRPAVLSRAVIQGNFQIDRRDYPHIFADLLDALRNDPKAWGYQPLGLQREVYEPITGSAFESFELHLIGEGHLDIPKELSNVVFIHNGLSYVEFYTLMQSMDVVIPAFVNKDYYDFQASSTVAMAVQCDVPILASRRMRTAYGYIDDDRVTIVRPQALREIPAIGALRGTAWSLTASNVSTMKELGIEKFERDAREMLDDGWQRPMSGFSQFKGELWERNREAIWRVLDDRPGDI
;
A
#
# COMPACT_ATOMS: atom_id res chain seq x y z
N MET A 1 19.52 -21.57 -78.39
CA MET A 1 20.21 -22.50 -77.50
C MET A 1 19.61 -22.40 -76.12
N TYR A 2 18.85 -23.42 -75.76
CA TYR A 2 18.15 -23.51 -74.47
C TYR A 2 19.10 -24.11 -73.44
N SER A 3 19.08 -23.57 -72.20
CA SER A 3 19.66 -24.22 -71.05
C SER A 3 18.59 -24.33 -69.93
N PRO A 4 18.40 -25.49 -69.28
CA PRO A 4 17.28 -25.71 -68.34
C PRO A 4 17.65 -25.27 -66.91
N LEU A 5 16.68 -24.68 -66.23
CA LEU A 5 16.70 -24.33 -64.80
C LEU A 5 16.37 -25.60 -63.98
N GLU A 6 17.33 -26.13 -63.23
CA GLU A 6 17.10 -27.16 -62.21
C GLU A 6 16.41 -26.54 -61.00
N GLY A 7 15.24 -27.04 -60.67
CA GLY A 7 14.50 -26.68 -59.44
C GLY A 7 15.04 -27.45 -58.24
N PRO A 8 14.95 -26.90 -57.01
CA PRO A 8 15.47 -27.53 -55.82
C PRO A 8 14.70 -28.80 -55.44
N SER A 9 15.42 -29.85 -55.09
CA SER A 9 14.94 -31.20 -54.80
C SER A 9 13.93 -31.22 -53.62
N ARG A 10 12.90 -32.07 -53.72
CA ARG A 10 11.85 -32.28 -52.68
C ARG A 10 12.40 -32.65 -51.30
N ILE A 11 13.61 -33.17 -51.20
CA ILE A 11 14.26 -33.61 -49.94
C ILE A 11 14.65 -32.43 -49.04
N SER A 12 15.01 -31.26 -49.59
CA SER A 12 15.42 -30.08 -48.83
C SER A 12 14.24 -29.43 -48.11
N ARG A 13 12.99 -29.56 -48.60
CA ARG A 13 11.79 -29.01 -47.99
C ARG A 13 11.34 -29.80 -46.74
N LEU A 14 11.49 -31.11 -46.73
CA LEU A 14 11.11 -31.94 -45.57
C LEU A 14 12.02 -31.68 -44.35
N HIS A 15 13.32 -31.43 -44.57
CA HIS A 15 14.25 -31.11 -43.47
C HIS A 15 14.04 -29.72 -42.87
N ARG A 16 13.61 -28.76 -43.67
CA ARG A 16 13.29 -27.40 -43.18
C ARG A 16 12.04 -27.40 -42.30
N HIS A 17 10.97 -28.09 -42.66
CA HIS A 17 9.75 -28.22 -41.85
C HIS A 17 9.97 -28.96 -40.52
N ARG A 18 10.82 -29.99 -40.51
CA ARG A 18 11.15 -30.68 -39.25
C ARG A 18 11.93 -29.79 -38.28
N ARG A 19 12.87 -28.97 -38.74
CA ARG A 19 13.62 -28.04 -37.88
C ARG A 19 12.71 -26.93 -37.33
N THR A 20 11.81 -26.40 -38.12
CA THR A 20 10.86 -25.36 -37.68
C THR A 20 9.84 -25.93 -36.67
N PHE A 21 9.39 -27.17 -36.87
CA PHE A 21 8.47 -27.84 -35.93
C PHE A 21 9.15 -28.15 -34.60
N VAL A 22 10.37 -28.63 -34.58
CA VAL A 22 11.13 -28.88 -33.34
C VAL A 22 11.40 -27.57 -32.57
N LEU A 23 11.77 -26.49 -33.27
CA LEU A 23 11.98 -25.18 -32.63
C LEU A 23 10.67 -24.63 -32.06
N ALA A 24 9.55 -24.80 -32.73
CA ALA A 24 8.24 -24.37 -32.22
C ALA A 24 7.83 -25.15 -30.96
N VAL A 25 8.04 -26.47 -30.94
CA VAL A 25 7.75 -27.33 -29.78
C VAL A 25 8.63 -26.97 -28.58
N VAL A 26 9.94 -26.74 -28.83
CA VAL A 26 10.85 -26.30 -27.75
C VAL A 26 10.48 -24.91 -27.22
N ALA A 27 10.12 -23.99 -28.10
CA ALA A 27 9.67 -22.66 -27.68
C ALA A 27 8.36 -22.71 -26.86
N CYS A 28 7.40 -23.53 -27.28
CA CYS A 28 6.16 -23.75 -26.51
C CYS A 28 6.42 -24.43 -25.17
N ALA A 29 7.32 -25.42 -25.10
CA ALA A 29 7.69 -26.03 -23.83
C ALA A 29 8.42 -25.09 -22.89
N PHE A 30 9.26 -24.21 -23.41
CA PHE A 30 9.93 -23.16 -22.61
C PHE A 30 8.95 -22.12 -22.13
N LEU A 31 7.97 -21.71 -22.94
CA LEU A 31 6.90 -20.80 -22.55
C LEU A 31 5.99 -21.42 -21.48
N LEU A 32 5.66 -22.70 -21.59
CA LEU A 32 4.91 -23.43 -20.58
C LEU A 32 5.68 -23.60 -19.27
N LEU A 33 6.99 -23.79 -19.31
CA LEU A 33 7.87 -23.82 -18.13
C LEU A 33 7.97 -22.45 -17.46
N LEU A 34 8.05 -21.37 -18.23
CA LEU A 34 8.01 -19.98 -17.71
C LEU A 34 6.65 -19.66 -17.10
N LEU A 35 5.55 -20.10 -17.71
CA LEU A 35 4.20 -19.92 -17.18
C LEU A 35 3.92 -20.82 -15.95
N ALA A 36 4.49 -22.02 -15.89
CA ALA A 36 4.41 -22.89 -14.72
C ALA A 36 5.30 -22.43 -13.57
N GLY A 37 6.50 -21.88 -13.87
CA GLY A 37 7.39 -21.28 -12.85
C GLY A 37 6.85 -19.98 -12.25
N SER A 38 6.00 -19.25 -12.99
CA SER A 38 5.36 -18.00 -12.54
C SER A 38 4.10 -18.20 -11.67
N ARG A 39 3.56 -19.42 -11.61
CA ARG A 39 2.43 -19.77 -10.73
C ARG A 39 2.90 -20.47 -9.46
N ARG A 40 3.79 -19.87 -8.69
CA ARG A 40 3.72 -20.05 -7.25
C ARG A 40 2.51 -19.26 -6.76
N THR A 41 1.34 -19.81 -6.94
CA THR A 41 0.17 -19.47 -6.14
C THR A 41 0.61 -19.69 -4.70
N PHE A 42 0.69 -18.59 -3.94
CA PHE A 42 0.66 -18.67 -2.48
C PHE A 42 -0.64 -19.40 -2.12
N SER A 43 -0.51 -20.69 -1.87
CA SER A 43 -1.54 -21.45 -1.18
C SER A 43 -1.57 -20.88 0.23
N PRO A 44 -2.70 -20.39 0.75
CA PRO A 44 -2.79 -20.05 2.16
C PRO A 44 -2.58 -21.35 2.93
N SER A 45 -1.38 -21.55 3.45
CA SER A 45 -1.14 -22.60 4.43
C SER A 45 -2.02 -22.26 5.62
N SER A 46 -3.04 -23.08 5.88
CA SER A 46 -3.83 -23.00 7.09
C SER A 46 -2.86 -23.02 8.28
N PHE A 47 -2.85 -21.94 9.04
CA PHE A 47 -2.16 -21.86 10.33
C PHE A 47 -2.78 -22.94 11.20
N THR A 48 -2.14 -24.08 11.32
CA THR A 48 -2.59 -25.14 12.23
C THR A 48 -2.13 -24.79 13.64
N ALA A 49 -2.90 -25.19 14.64
CA ALA A 49 -2.61 -24.97 16.07
C ALA A 49 -1.19 -25.44 16.48
N ASP A 50 -0.54 -26.28 15.68
CA ASP A 50 0.85 -26.73 15.86
C ASP A 50 1.90 -25.62 15.63
N SER A 51 1.57 -24.56 14.88
CA SER A 51 2.49 -23.42 14.67
C SER A 51 2.62 -22.58 15.95
N ILE A 52 1.60 -22.55 16.81
CA ILE A 52 1.59 -21.81 18.07
C ILE A 52 2.48 -22.49 19.11
N SER A 53 2.75 -23.80 18.99
CA SER A 53 3.60 -24.54 19.95
C SER A 53 5.11 -24.26 19.82
N ARG A 54 5.53 -23.44 18.86
CA ARG A 54 6.92 -23.05 18.61
C ARG A 54 7.23 -21.60 18.99
N ILE A 55 6.41 -20.97 19.86
CA ILE A 55 6.75 -19.61 20.32
C ILE A 55 8.08 -19.71 21.08
N PRO A 56 9.13 -19.06 20.56
CA PRO A 56 10.44 -19.12 21.19
C PRO A 56 10.39 -18.41 22.54
N LYS A 57 11.47 -18.56 23.32
CA LYS A 57 11.75 -17.81 24.55
C LYS A 57 11.11 -16.42 24.56
N ARG A 58 10.66 -15.99 25.73
CA ARG A 58 10.10 -14.66 25.98
C ARG A 58 10.82 -13.58 25.15
N ARG A 59 10.06 -12.77 24.37
CA ARG A 59 10.59 -11.72 23.51
C ARG A 59 10.28 -10.35 24.09
N HIS A 60 11.26 -9.45 24.00
CA HIS A 60 11.15 -8.06 24.43
C HIS A 60 11.42 -7.14 23.23
N VAL A 61 10.38 -6.48 22.77
CA VAL A 61 10.40 -5.68 21.55
C VAL A 61 10.29 -4.21 21.90
N ALA A 62 11.22 -3.40 21.40
CA ALA A 62 11.09 -1.95 21.36
C ALA A 62 10.58 -1.52 19.99
N VAL A 63 9.44 -0.83 19.97
CA VAL A 63 8.93 -0.15 18.76
C VAL A 63 9.23 1.33 18.90
N ALA A 64 10.06 1.88 18.04
CA ALA A 64 10.55 3.25 18.19
C ALA A 64 10.38 4.06 16.91
N SER A 65 9.96 5.33 17.04
CA SER A 65 10.03 6.30 15.96
C SER A 65 10.27 7.70 16.49
N HIS A 66 11.29 8.35 15.95
CA HIS A 66 11.56 9.77 16.19
C HIS A 66 10.70 10.67 15.27
N PHE A 67 10.12 10.09 14.24
CA PHE A 67 9.25 10.81 13.32
C PHE A 67 7.89 11.08 13.99
N SER A 68 7.50 12.34 14.05
CA SER A 68 6.28 12.79 14.74
C SER A 68 4.97 12.54 13.95
N GLN A 69 5.02 11.73 12.92
CA GLN A 69 3.87 11.30 12.10
C GLN A 69 3.91 9.77 11.91
N HIS A 70 3.02 9.22 11.11
CA HIS A 70 2.91 7.79 10.82
C HIS A 70 2.61 6.92 12.06
N PHE A 71 1.89 7.48 13.06
CA PHE A 71 1.49 6.72 14.24
C PHE A 71 0.67 5.48 13.90
N ASP A 72 -0.21 5.60 12.91
CA ASP A 72 -1.02 4.53 12.35
C ASP A 72 -0.18 3.35 11.85
N VAL A 73 1.01 3.63 11.32
CA VAL A 73 1.92 2.59 10.79
C VAL A 73 2.62 1.83 11.90
N HIS A 74 3.34 2.52 12.77
CA HIS A 74 4.13 1.82 13.80
C HIS A 74 3.28 1.27 14.94
N LEU A 75 2.14 1.90 15.29
CA LEU A 75 1.22 1.34 16.27
C LEU A 75 0.42 0.16 15.72
N ALA A 76 0.11 0.12 14.42
CA ALA A 76 -0.44 -1.08 13.80
C ALA A 76 0.55 -2.25 13.87
N ALA A 77 1.83 -2.01 13.65
CA ALA A 77 2.87 -3.03 13.82
C ALA A 77 3.02 -3.47 15.28
N ALA A 78 3.07 -2.51 16.23
CA ALA A 78 3.12 -2.80 17.67
C ALA A 78 1.93 -3.65 18.13
N HIS A 79 0.73 -3.30 17.68
CA HIS A 79 -0.48 -4.06 17.96
C HIS A 79 -0.40 -5.49 17.40
N THR A 80 0.04 -5.65 16.15
CA THR A 80 0.23 -6.97 15.54
C THR A 80 1.27 -7.80 16.32
N ILE A 81 2.39 -7.18 16.73
CA ILE A 81 3.42 -7.84 17.55
C ILE A 81 2.82 -8.30 18.89
N ARG A 82 2.07 -7.44 19.59
CA ARG A 82 1.39 -7.80 20.85
C ARG A 82 0.44 -8.99 20.67
N GLN A 83 -0.35 -9.00 19.59
CA GLN A 83 -1.24 -10.11 19.28
C GLN A 83 -0.48 -11.42 19.06
N VAL A 84 0.65 -11.39 18.35
CA VAL A 84 1.47 -12.58 18.09
C VAL A 84 2.19 -13.07 19.34
N LEU A 85 2.74 -12.16 20.13
CA LEU A 85 3.45 -12.50 21.37
C LEU A 85 2.50 -12.98 22.49
N GLY A 86 1.30 -12.41 22.58
CA GLY A 86 0.40 -12.67 23.71
C GLY A 86 1.11 -12.40 25.04
N HIS A 87 1.11 -13.42 25.93
CA HIS A 87 1.80 -13.35 27.23
C HIS A 87 3.28 -13.79 27.20
N HIS A 88 3.80 -14.15 26.02
CA HIS A 88 5.18 -14.64 25.88
C HIS A 88 6.20 -13.52 25.61
N GLY A 89 5.84 -12.27 25.84
CA GLY A 89 6.76 -11.16 25.63
C GLY A 89 6.18 -9.81 26.02
N THR A 90 6.98 -8.78 25.83
CA THR A 90 6.59 -7.38 26.06
C THR A 90 6.87 -6.54 24.83
N VAL A 91 6.07 -5.50 24.65
CA VAL A 91 6.29 -4.47 23.65
C VAL A 91 6.38 -3.14 24.37
N GLN A 92 7.48 -2.42 24.18
CA GLN A 92 7.66 -1.05 24.65
C GLN A 92 7.58 -0.11 23.44
N VAL A 93 6.86 1.00 23.57
CA VAL A 93 6.70 1.99 22.49
C VAL A 93 7.40 3.28 22.87
N PHE A 94 8.27 3.75 21.96
CA PHE A 94 9.03 5.00 22.07
C PHE A 94 8.60 5.92 20.91
N ALA A 95 7.78 6.92 21.21
CA ALA A 95 7.24 7.83 20.21
C ALA A 95 7.01 9.23 20.78
N ASN A 96 6.96 10.24 19.91
CA ASN A 96 6.66 11.59 20.33
C ASN A 96 5.22 11.70 20.87
N THR A 97 5.07 12.28 22.06
CA THR A 97 3.77 12.52 22.69
C THR A 97 3.61 14.01 23.04
N PRO A 98 2.38 14.57 23.01
CA PRO A 98 1.12 13.89 22.66
C PRO A 98 1.08 13.48 21.18
N LEU A 99 0.36 12.40 20.89
CA LEU A 99 0.16 11.96 19.51
C LEU A 99 -0.62 13.02 18.74
N LEU A 100 -0.06 13.46 17.60
CA LEU A 100 -0.63 14.56 16.84
C LEU A 100 -2.04 14.26 16.34
N HIS A 101 -2.81 15.31 16.10
CA HIS A 101 -4.19 15.26 15.56
C HIS A 101 -5.14 14.35 16.35
N GLY A 102 -4.92 14.19 17.66
CA GLY A 102 -5.80 13.39 18.52
C GLY A 102 -5.74 11.89 18.24
N PHE A 103 -4.61 11.36 17.75
CA PHE A 103 -4.49 9.91 17.50
C PHE A 103 -4.58 9.07 18.79
N GLN A 104 -4.41 9.68 19.97
CA GLN A 104 -4.62 9.00 21.25
C GLN A 104 -6.03 8.42 21.38
N ASP A 105 -7.05 9.14 20.90
CA ASP A 105 -8.43 8.66 20.92
C ASP A 105 -8.60 7.34 20.12
N VAL A 106 -7.81 7.19 19.05
CA VAL A 106 -7.78 5.95 18.23
C VAL A 106 -7.06 4.83 18.96
N VAL A 107 -5.94 5.15 19.61
CA VAL A 107 -5.17 4.18 20.44
C VAL A 107 -6.07 3.62 21.53
N ASP A 108 -6.80 4.48 22.23
CA ASP A 108 -7.68 4.10 23.34
C ASP A 108 -8.91 3.32 22.82
N ALA A 109 -9.52 3.74 21.73
CA ALA A 109 -10.69 3.08 21.15
C ALA A 109 -10.40 1.68 20.63
N LEU A 110 -9.17 1.42 20.17
CA LEU A 110 -8.76 0.12 19.60
C LEU A 110 -7.91 -0.71 20.55
N ASP A 111 -7.64 -0.23 21.77
CA ASP A 111 -6.68 -0.85 22.69
C ASP A 111 -5.36 -1.24 21.99
N LEU A 112 -4.86 -0.31 21.17
CA LEU A 112 -3.65 -0.56 20.39
C LEU A 112 -2.44 -0.75 21.30
N TYR A 113 -2.39 0.04 22.38
CA TYR A 113 -1.31 -0.01 23.34
C TYR A 113 -1.80 0.48 24.72
N ASP A 114 -1.68 -0.37 25.74
CA ASP A 114 -2.21 -0.19 27.08
C ASP A 114 -1.17 0.30 28.11
N GLN A 115 0.05 0.58 27.67
CA GLN A 115 1.14 1.07 28.51
C GLN A 115 1.49 2.52 28.19
N THR A 116 2.32 3.13 29.02
CA THR A 116 2.83 4.48 28.75
C THR A 116 3.75 4.47 27.53
N ILE A 117 3.47 5.31 26.54
CA ILE A 117 4.38 5.60 25.43
C ILE A 117 5.54 6.45 26.00
N GLN A 118 6.76 5.95 25.84
CA GLN A 118 7.96 6.62 26.30
C GLN A 118 8.47 7.62 25.25
N HIS A 119 9.24 8.62 25.69
CA HIS A 119 9.81 9.58 24.75
C HIS A 119 10.89 8.87 23.89
N PRO A 120 11.04 9.21 22.60
CA PRO A 120 11.99 8.56 21.70
C PRO A 120 13.43 8.60 22.21
N ASP A 121 13.84 9.67 22.90
CA ASP A 121 15.20 9.80 23.45
C ASP A 121 15.48 8.80 24.57
N GLU A 122 14.47 8.22 25.22
CA GLU A 122 14.61 7.20 26.26
C GLU A 122 14.97 5.82 25.71
N LEU A 123 14.85 5.59 24.40
CA LEU A 123 15.17 4.29 23.77
C LEU A 123 16.60 3.84 24.10
N MET A 124 17.56 4.74 23.91
CA MET A 124 18.97 4.38 24.11
C MET A 124 19.30 4.13 25.57
N ASP A 125 18.68 4.86 26.49
CA ASP A 125 18.85 4.63 27.93
C ASP A 125 18.25 3.28 28.34
N ALA A 126 17.05 2.95 27.87
CA ALA A 126 16.44 1.65 28.13
C ALA A 126 17.28 0.47 27.61
N ILE A 127 17.93 0.62 26.45
CA ILE A 127 18.80 -0.43 25.89
C ILE A 127 20.15 -0.51 26.64
N ARG A 128 20.71 0.61 27.12
CA ARG A 128 21.98 0.68 27.85
C ARG A 128 21.85 0.24 29.32
N GLU A 129 20.77 0.59 30.00
CA GLU A 129 20.51 0.14 31.38
C GLU A 129 20.54 -1.37 31.50
N GLN A 130 20.02 -2.08 30.52
CA GLN A 130 20.05 -3.54 30.43
C GLN A 130 21.46 -4.13 30.29
N LEU A 131 22.45 -3.33 29.86
CA LEU A 131 23.87 -3.73 29.87
C LEU A 131 24.50 -3.60 31.26
N SER A 132 24.07 -2.59 32.01
CA SER A 132 24.68 -2.22 33.30
C SER A 132 24.15 -3.08 34.45
N ASP A 133 22.89 -3.49 34.38
CA ASP A 133 22.25 -4.38 35.36
C ASP A 133 21.60 -5.57 34.65
N PRO A 134 22.33 -6.64 34.39
CA PRO A 134 21.80 -7.82 33.70
C PRO A 134 20.95 -8.70 34.60
N GLY A 135 20.17 -8.12 35.52
CA GLY A 135 19.39 -8.81 36.54
C GLY A 135 18.60 -10.01 36.06
N ASP A 136 17.80 -9.87 35.03
CA ASP A 136 17.12 -10.97 34.35
C ASP A 136 17.53 -11.00 32.86
N PRO A 137 18.33 -11.96 32.42
CA PRO A 137 18.71 -12.09 31.01
C PRO A 137 17.52 -12.21 30.07
N ASP A 138 16.38 -12.70 30.57
CA ASP A 138 15.16 -12.87 29.80
C ASP A 138 14.33 -11.58 29.69
N SER A 139 14.77 -10.44 30.27
CA SER A 139 14.10 -9.14 30.19
C SER A 139 14.73 -8.17 29.18
N MET A 140 15.80 -8.55 28.51
CA MET A 140 16.53 -7.67 27.59
C MET A 140 15.78 -7.51 26.26
N ILE A 141 15.77 -6.25 25.74
CA ILE A 141 15.27 -5.97 24.38
C ILE A 141 16.10 -6.79 23.38
N ASP A 142 15.46 -7.64 22.64
CA ASP A 142 16.04 -8.54 21.64
C ASP A 142 15.60 -8.21 20.19
N LEU A 143 14.67 -7.24 20.05
CA LEU A 143 14.25 -6.71 18.76
C LEU A 143 13.92 -5.23 18.89
N VAL A 144 14.47 -4.42 17.96
CA VAL A 144 14.14 -3.00 17.82
C VAL A 144 13.47 -2.79 16.48
N LEU A 145 12.20 -2.37 16.48
CA LEU A 145 11.44 -2.06 15.28
C LEU A 145 11.34 -0.55 15.12
N PHE A 146 11.86 -0.04 14.00
CA PHE A 146 11.75 1.38 13.64
C PHE A 146 10.53 1.66 12.80
N GLY A 147 9.73 2.66 13.22
CA GLY A 147 8.48 3.05 12.58
C GLY A 147 8.66 3.78 11.25
N THR A 148 9.78 4.49 11.08
CA THR A 148 10.13 5.23 9.86
C THR A 148 11.64 5.19 9.68
N CYS A 149 12.14 4.10 9.11
CA CYS A 149 13.60 3.87 9.01
C CYS A 149 14.34 4.98 8.25
N GLU A 150 13.69 5.65 7.32
CA GLU A 150 14.26 6.79 6.61
C GLU A 150 14.70 7.94 7.54
N VAL A 151 14.13 8.00 8.74
CA VAL A 151 14.45 8.98 9.80
C VAL A 151 15.20 8.31 10.94
N ASP A 152 14.67 7.20 11.44
CA ASP A 152 15.06 6.55 12.69
C ASP A 152 16.48 5.96 12.62
N MET A 153 16.88 5.38 11.48
CA MET A 153 18.23 4.87 11.27
C MET A 153 19.30 5.98 11.31
N ASN A 154 18.99 7.14 10.76
CA ASN A 154 19.89 8.28 10.82
C ASN A 154 20.09 8.79 12.27
N ARG A 155 19.08 8.62 13.12
CA ARG A 155 19.12 9.05 14.53
C ARG A 155 19.90 8.09 15.40
N TRP A 156 19.68 6.78 15.29
CA TRP A 156 20.11 5.82 16.30
C TRP A 156 21.11 4.76 15.82
N SER A 157 21.30 4.59 14.51
CA SER A 157 22.09 3.45 13.98
C SER A 157 23.48 3.33 14.60
N ASN A 158 24.23 4.42 14.72
CA ASN A 158 25.61 4.38 15.23
C ASN A 158 25.66 3.97 16.71
N GLU A 159 24.83 4.60 17.54
CA GLU A 159 24.76 4.28 18.97
C GLU A 159 24.27 2.85 19.23
N LEU A 160 23.29 2.38 18.43
CA LEU A 160 22.82 1.01 18.52
C LEU A 160 23.90 0.00 18.08
N LEU A 161 24.70 0.31 17.06
CA LEU A 161 25.82 -0.55 16.65
C LEU A 161 26.87 -0.69 17.76
N GLU A 162 27.22 0.40 18.46
CA GLU A 162 28.11 0.36 19.62
C GLU A 162 27.58 -0.57 20.72
N VAL A 163 26.29 -0.43 21.06
CA VAL A 163 25.65 -1.29 22.05
C VAL A 163 25.57 -2.74 21.55
N TRP A 164 25.22 -2.92 20.26
CA TRP A 164 25.16 -4.26 19.68
C TRP A 164 26.51 -4.96 19.73
N ASP A 165 27.60 -4.28 19.35
CA ASP A 165 28.95 -4.83 19.38
C ASP A 165 29.42 -5.16 20.83
N ALA A 166 29.00 -4.38 21.81
CA ALA A 166 29.31 -4.62 23.23
C ALA A 166 28.53 -5.81 23.85
N ARG A 167 27.36 -6.20 23.31
CA ARG A 167 26.56 -7.31 23.84
C ARG A 167 27.23 -8.66 23.55
N PRO A 168 27.08 -9.68 24.45
CA PRO A 168 27.42 -11.07 24.19
C PRO A 168 26.65 -11.63 22.98
N ALA A 169 27.20 -12.66 22.33
CA ALA A 169 26.61 -13.23 21.11
C ALA A 169 25.17 -13.73 21.29
N ASP A 170 24.89 -14.34 22.45
CA ASP A 170 23.57 -14.89 22.83
C ASP A 170 22.54 -13.82 23.23
N ARG A 171 22.95 -12.54 23.30
CA ARG A 171 22.13 -11.38 23.72
C ARG A 171 22.07 -10.28 22.66
N LYS A 172 22.49 -10.57 21.44
CA LYS A 172 22.38 -9.66 20.32
C LYS A 172 20.89 -9.44 19.96
N PHE A 173 20.57 -8.25 19.47
CA PHE A 173 19.21 -7.92 19.00
C PHE A 173 19.19 -7.72 17.49
N LYS A 174 18.01 -7.81 16.89
CA LYS A 174 17.79 -7.43 15.49
C LYS A 174 17.12 -6.07 15.38
N VAL A 175 17.45 -5.36 14.30
CA VAL A 175 16.75 -4.15 13.87
C VAL A 175 15.81 -4.49 12.74
N VAL A 176 14.54 -4.11 12.88
CA VAL A 176 13.49 -4.25 11.87
C VAL A 176 13.08 -2.88 11.38
N CYS A 177 13.17 -2.68 10.11
CA CYS A 177 12.96 -1.40 9.45
C CYS A 177 11.61 -1.33 8.73
N ILE A 178 10.64 -0.59 9.28
CA ILE A 178 9.48 -0.20 8.46
C ILE A 178 9.95 0.84 7.46
N VAL A 179 9.73 0.56 6.17
CA VAL A 179 10.19 1.41 5.06
C VAL A 179 9.04 1.81 4.17
N HIS A 180 9.04 3.10 3.80
CA HIS A 180 7.98 3.76 3.05
C HIS A 180 8.41 4.09 1.62
N HIS A 181 9.71 4.41 1.42
CA HIS A 181 10.22 4.97 0.18
C HIS A 181 11.61 4.46 -0.19
N PHE A 182 11.72 3.66 -1.23
CA PHE A 182 12.99 3.10 -1.70
C PHE A 182 13.99 4.18 -2.15
N ARG A 183 13.53 5.27 -2.81
CA ARG A 183 14.41 6.33 -3.32
C ARG A 183 14.88 7.33 -2.27
N ASP A 184 14.43 7.25 -1.04
CA ASP A 184 15.05 8.00 0.04
C ASP A 184 16.34 7.30 0.46
N THR A 185 17.45 7.67 -0.20
CA THR A 185 18.75 7.01 -0.02
C THR A 185 19.57 7.54 1.16
N ARG A 186 19.10 8.60 1.83
CA ARG A 186 19.88 9.30 2.90
C ARG A 186 20.26 8.40 4.06
N TRP A 187 19.47 7.37 4.33
CA TRP A 187 19.67 6.42 5.43
C TRP A 187 20.26 5.07 4.98
N GLN A 188 20.26 4.76 3.68
CA GLN A 188 20.58 3.42 3.17
C GLN A 188 22.04 3.04 3.41
N SER A 189 22.94 4.01 3.56
CA SER A 189 24.33 3.76 3.99
C SER A 189 24.41 3.09 5.36
N GLN A 190 23.38 3.22 6.20
CA GLN A 190 23.31 2.59 7.52
C GLN A 190 22.94 1.10 7.44
N ILE A 191 22.46 0.60 6.29
CA ILE A 191 22.06 -0.81 6.12
C ILE A 191 23.30 -1.73 6.16
N ALA A 192 24.36 -1.38 5.45
CA ALA A 192 25.54 -2.24 5.30
C ALA A 192 26.14 -2.73 6.62
N PRO A 193 26.40 -1.88 7.64
CA PRO A 193 26.94 -2.32 8.93
C PRO A 193 26.05 -3.35 9.64
N TRP A 194 24.74 -3.21 9.52
CA TRP A 194 23.77 -4.14 10.12
C TRP A 194 23.63 -5.44 9.31
N ALA A 195 23.65 -5.33 7.98
CA ALA A 195 23.62 -6.48 7.08
C ALA A 195 24.84 -7.38 7.30
N ALA A 196 26.06 -6.79 7.41
CA ALA A 196 27.29 -7.52 7.71
C ALA A 196 27.25 -8.29 9.04
N ARG A 197 26.30 -7.93 9.96
CA ARG A 197 26.09 -8.61 11.25
C ARG A 197 24.90 -9.57 11.20
N GLY A 198 24.22 -9.71 10.06
CA GLY A 198 22.96 -10.47 9.98
C GLY A 198 21.87 -9.95 10.92
N ALA A 199 21.89 -8.64 11.22
CA ALA A 199 21.11 -8.05 12.30
C ALA A 199 20.06 -7.03 11.80
N ILE A 200 19.70 -7.03 10.52
CA ILE A 200 18.69 -6.15 9.94
C ILE A 200 17.66 -6.95 9.13
N ARG A 201 16.40 -6.48 9.17
CA ARG A 201 15.31 -6.95 8.34
C ARG A 201 14.47 -5.77 7.89
N LEU A 202 13.92 -5.81 6.67
CA LEU A 202 13.03 -4.76 6.20
C LEU A 202 11.57 -5.21 6.27
N LEU A 203 10.71 -4.25 6.62
CA LEU A 203 9.27 -4.44 6.72
C LEU A 203 8.53 -3.35 5.91
N PRO A 204 8.58 -3.38 4.57
CA PRO A 204 7.89 -2.42 3.72
C PRO A 204 6.38 -2.43 3.95
N ILE A 205 5.75 -1.25 3.84
CA ILE A 205 4.30 -1.08 3.92
C ILE A 205 3.57 -1.30 2.58
N GLY A 206 4.30 -1.74 1.54
CA GLY A 206 3.76 -2.06 0.22
C GLY A 206 4.68 -2.98 -0.57
N TYR A 207 4.10 -3.89 -1.34
CA TYR A 207 4.86 -4.93 -2.06
C TYR A 207 5.83 -4.37 -3.10
N HIS A 208 5.48 -3.25 -3.77
CA HIS A 208 6.36 -2.60 -4.76
C HIS A 208 7.63 -2.04 -4.11
N VAL A 209 7.53 -1.47 -2.91
CA VAL A 209 8.70 -1.00 -2.15
C VAL A 209 9.59 -2.19 -1.78
N GLY A 210 8.99 -3.29 -1.29
CA GLY A 210 9.73 -4.52 -1.00
C GLY A 210 10.42 -5.12 -2.23
N ARG A 211 9.75 -5.10 -3.39
CA ARG A 211 10.38 -5.55 -4.65
C ARG A 211 11.56 -4.69 -5.06
N ALA A 212 11.45 -3.36 -4.89
CA ALA A 212 12.53 -2.44 -5.22
C ALA A 212 13.78 -2.71 -4.35
N PHE A 213 13.60 -2.90 -3.04
CA PHE A 213 14.71 -3.26 -2.14
C PHE A 213 15.31 -4.64 -2.48
N ARG A 214 14.49 -5.66 -2.76
CA ARG A 214 15.02 -6.98 -3.16
C ARG A 214 15.87 -6.91 -4.43
N ALA A 215 15.38 -6.19 -5.45
CA ALA A 215 16.14 -6.02 -6.69
C ALA A 215 17.48 -5.31 -6.44
N HIS A 216 17.45 -4.25 -5.64
CA HIS A 216 18.66 -3.50 -5.30
C HIS A 216 19.66 -4.33 -4.48
N PHE A 217 19.20 -5.08 -3.49
CA PHE A 217 20.08 -5.93 -2.69
C PHE A 217 20.69 -7.07 -3.51
N GLN A 218 19.94 -7.60 -4.48
CA GLN A 218 20.50 -8.55 -5.42
C GLN A 218 21.60 -7.93 -6.30
N GLU A 219 21.40 -6.69 -6.79
CA GLU A 219 22.43 -5.95 -7.53
C GLU A 219 23.69 -5.71 -6.67
N LEU A 220 23.52 -5.39 -5.39
CA LEU A 220 24.64 -5.20 -4.46
C LEU A 220 25.36 -6.53 -4.15
N ALA A 221 24.61 -7.61 -3.96
CA ALA A 221 25.17 -8.95 -3.72
C ALA A 221 25.96 -9.48 -4.93
N ASP A 222 25.51 -9.14 -6.14
CA ASP A 222 26.19 -9.50 -7.39
C ASP A 222 27.38 -8.56 -7.72
N SER A 223 27.65 -7.54 -6.88
CA SER A 223 28.74 -6.59 -7.08
C SER A 223 30.11 -7.27 -6.96
N THR A 224 31.03 -6.87 -7.82
CA THR A 224 32.46 -7.26 -7.73
C THR A 224 33.28 -6.32 -6.88
N ASP A 225 32.67 -5.25 -6.36
CA ASP A 225 33.34 -4.32 -5.46
C ASP A 225 33.48 -4.94 -4.06
N PRO A 226 34.73 -5.13 -3.56
CA PRO A 226 34.96 -5.77 -2.27
C PRO A 226 34.28 -5.06 -1.09
N ASP A 227 34.14 -3.73 -1.15
CA ASP A 227 33.52 -2.94 -0.07
C ASP A 227 31.99 -3.15 -0.01
N ILE A 228 31.38 -3.54 -1.14
CA ILE A 228 29.95 -3.83 -1.25
C ILE A 228 29.68 -5.32 -0.97
N TYR A 229 30.46 -6.22 -1.55
CA TYR A 229 30.27 -7.66 -1.45
C TYR A 229 30.31 -8.19 -0.01
N THR A 230 31.11 -7.56 0.87
CA THR A 230 31.26 -8.00 2.28
C THR A 230 30.07 -7.66 3.17
N ALA A 231 29.08 -6.92 2.67
CA ALA A 231 27.95 -6.47 3.48
C ALA A 231 26.78 -7.49 3.58
N LEU A 232 26.87 -8.65 2.95
CA LEU A 232 25.90 -9.76 3.07
C LEU A 232 24.45 -9.35 2.76
N TYR A 233 24.24 -8.50 1.75
CA TYR A 233 22.94 -7.98 1.37
C TYR A 233 21.93 -9.06 0.96
N GLU A 234 22.38 -10.19 0.43
CA GLU A 234 21.56 -11.34 0.02
C GLU A 234 20.80 -12.00 1.18
N TYR A 235 21.29 -11.80 2.42
CA TYR A 235 20.67 -12.36 3.62
C TYR A 235 19.66 -11.42 4.31
N ILE A 236 19.41 -10.22 3.74
CA ILE A 236 18.42 -9.32 4.30
C ILE A 236 17.02 -9.80 3.94
N ASP A 237 16.30 -10.31 4.92
CA ASP A 237 14.91 -10.67 4.77
C ASP A 237 14.01 -9.45 4.60
N ILE A 238 13.01 -9.59 3.73
CA ILE A 238 12.03 -8.54 3.46
C ILE A 238 10.63 -9.14 3.49
N ASP A 239 9.85 -8.76 4.50
CA ASP A 239 8.41 -9.05 4.61
C ASP A 239 7.61 -7.78 4.43
N VAL A 240 6.32 -7.92 4.07
CA VAL A 240 5.42 -6.77 3.92
C VAL A 240 4.39 -6.78 5.05
N HIS A 241 4.26 -5.66 5.74
CA HIS A 241 3.21 -5.41 6.72
C HIS A 241 2.31 -4.28 6.23
N ALA A 242 1.06 -4.56 5.92
CA ALA A 242 0.09 -3.55 5.53
C ALA A 242 -0.47 -2.86 6.80
N PRO A 243 -0.30 -1.53 6.96
CA PRO A 243 -0.72 -0.83 8.17
C PRO A 243 -2.23 -0.54 8.14
N VAL A 244 -3.05 -1.57 8.42
CA VAL A 244 -4.51 -1.49 8.41
C VAL A 244 -5.03 -1.81 9.80
N LEU A 245 -5.61 -0.81 10.45
CA LEU A 245 -6.29 -0.93 11.75
C LEU A 245 -7.75 -1.37 11.58
N ASP A 246 -8.32 -2.00 12.59
CA ASP A 246 -9.74 -2.36 12.64
C ASP A 246 -10.54 -1.22 13.27
N LEU A 247 -10.77 -0.17 12.50
CA LEU A 247 -11.45 1.01 13.01
C LEU A 247 -12.90 0.71 13.41
N PRO A 248 -13.37 1.26 14.54
CA PRO A 248 -14.78 1.24 14.88
C PRO A 248 -15.57 2.09 13.88
N GLU A 249 -16.87 1.93 13.89
CA GLU A 249 -17.77 2.76 13.10
C GLU A 249 -17.92 4.13 13.80
N TYR A 250 -17.19 5.15 13.33
CA TYR A 250 -17.22 6.50 13.89
C TYR A 250 -18.47 7.31 13.48
N GLY A 251 -19.18 6.88 12.43
CA GLY A 251 -20.35 7.56 11.92
C GLY A 251 -21.30 6.63 11.17
N GLN A 252 -22.51 7.14 10.86
CA GLN A 252 -23.44 6.37 10.04
C GLN A 252 -22.91 6.25 8.62
N ARG A 253 -22.73 5.02 8.15
CA ARG A 253 -22.40 4.75 6.76
C ARG A 253 -23.59 5.05 5.87
N ARG A 254 -23.32 5.78 4.82
CA ARG A 254 -24.31 6.07 3.78
C ARG A 254 -24.58 4.81 2.94
N ARG A 255 -25.81 4.73 2.43
CA ARG A 255 -26.22 3.72 1.43
C ARG A 255 -26.84 4.45 0.26
N PRO A 256 -26.06 5.17 -0.55
CA PRO A 256 -26.61 5.93 -1.66
C PRO A 256 -27.10 4.99 -2.76
N ALA A 257 -28.16 5.41 -3.46
CA ALA A 257 -28.65 4.68 -4.64
C ALA A 257 -27.68 4.80 -5.82
N VAL A 258 -26.82 5.82 -5.83
CA VAL A 258 -25.81 6.09 -6.86
C VAL A 258 -24.55 6.64 -6.19
N LEU A 259 -23.37 6.35 -6.73
CA LEU A 259 -22.11 6.91 -6.26
C LEU A 259 -22.22 8.45 -6.22
N SER A 260 -22.08 9.04 -5.05
CA SER A 260 -22.27 10.47 -4.85
C SER A 260 -21.14 11.17 -4.14
N ARG A 261 -20.27 10.45 -3.41
CA ARG A 261 -19.13 11.03 -2.72
C ARG A 261 -17.83 10.33 -3.07
N ALA A 262 -16.89 11.07 -3.64
CA ALA A 262 -15.54 10.59 -3.87
C ALA A 262 -14.55 11.40 -3.02
N VAL A 263 -13.42 10.77 -2.65
CA VAL A 263 -12.38 11.44 -1.86
C VAL A 263 -11.00 11.26 -2.47
N ILE A 264 -10.23 12.34 -2.45
CA ILE A 264 -8.78 12.34 -2.65
C ILE A 264 -8.14 12.70 -1.30
N GLN A 265 -7.37 11.78 -0.73
CA GLN A 265 -6.70 11.97 0.55
C GLN A 265 -5.20 12.19 0.35
N GLY A 266 -4.62 13.11 1.13
CA GLY A 266 -3.19 13.44 1.19
C GLY A 266 -2.93 14.93 1.03
N ASN A 267 -1.67 15.33 1.22
CA ASN A 267 -1.28 16.73 1.10
C ASN A 267 -1.61 17.29 -0.28
N PHE A 268 -2.05 18.56 -0.33
CA PHE A 268 -2.51 19.24 -1.54
C PHE A 268 -1.32 19.72 -2.40
N GLN A 269 -0.60 18.75 -2.95
CA GLN A 269 0.59 18.96 -3.78
C GLN A 269 0.34 18.45 -5.20
N ILE A 270 0.44 19.35 -6.18
CA ILE A 270 0.15 19.07 -7.59
C ILE A 270 1.19 18.15 -8.26
N ASP A 271 2.37 18.02 -7.71
CA ASP A 271 3.41 17.06 -8.10
C ASP A 271 3.14 15.65 -7.56
N ARG A 272 2.22 15.50 -6.61
CA ARG A 272 1.80 14.23 -6.01
C ARG A 272 0.43 13.77 -6.49
N ARG A 273 -0.50 14.70 -6.73
CA ARG A 273 -1.91 14.43 -7.09
C ARG A 273 -2.30 15.24 -8.32
N ASP A 274 -3.01 14.61 -9.23
CA ASP A 274 -3.43 15.18 -10.52
C ASP A 274 -4.71 16.04 -10.41
N TYR A 275 -4.70 16.99 -9.47
CA TYR A 275 -5.81 17.91 -9.30
C TYR A 275 -6.19 18.68 -10.58
N PRO A 276 -5.22 19.17 -11.40
CA PRO A 276 -5.56 19.91 -12.61
C PRO A 276 -6.42 19.11 -13.59
N HIS A 277 -6.08 17.84 -13.86
CA HIS A 277 -6.88 16.99 -14.75
C HIS A 277 -8.22 16.58 -14.11
N ILE A 278 -8.24 16.29 -12.80
CA ILE A 278 -9.47 15.99 -12.07
C ILE A 278 -10.47 17.15 -12.18
N PHE A 279 -10.02 18.39 -11.95
CA PHE A 279 -10.89 19.57 -12.05
C PHE A 279 -11.33 19.86 -13.49
N ALA A 280 -10.42 19.73 -14.45
CA ALA A 280 -10.77 19.90 -15.87
C ALA A 280 -11.83 18.89 -16.32
N ASP A 281 -11.65 17.59 -16.01
CA ASP A 281 -12.61 16.54 -16.34
C ASP A 281 -13.96 16.75 -15.67
N LEU A 282 -13.95 17.21 -14.42
CA LEU A 282 -15.19 17.46 -13.67
C LEU A 282 -15.95 18.66 -14.23
N LEU A 283 -15.24 19.73 -14.62
CA LEU A 283 -15.83 20.86 -15.32
C LEU A 283 -16.44 20.46 -16.67
N ASP A 284 -15.74 19.65 -17.45
CA ASP A 284 -16.23 19.16 -18.72
C ASP A 284 -17.48 18.25 -18.53
N ALA A 285 -17.47 17.40 -17.52
CA ALA A 285 -18.60 16.56 -17.18
C ALA A 285 -19.84 17.39 -16.81
N LEU A 286 -19.68 18.43 -15.97
CA LEU A 286 -20.76 19.33 -15.57
C LEU A 286 -21.25 20.21 -16.70
N ARG A 287 -20.40 20.65 -17.63
CA ARG A 287 -20.79 21.41 -18.82
C ARG A 287 -21.60 20.58 -19.79
N ASN A 288 -21.27 19.31 -19.93
CA ASN A 288 -21.92 18.42 -20.88
C ASN A 288 -23.27 17.93 -20.37
N ASP A 289 -23.36 17.48 -19.12
CA ASP A 289 -24.61 16.99 -18.52
C ASP A 289 -24.65 17.23 -17.02
N PRO A 290 -24.92 18.47 -16.58
CA PRO A 290 -24.93 18.80 -15.16
C PRO A 290 -26.00 18.00 -14.37
N LYS A 291 -27.14 17.66 -15.03
CA LYS A 291 -28.22 16.94 -14.37
C LYS A 291 -27.83 15.52 -13.98
N ALA A 292 -27.05 14.83 -14.81
CA ALA A 292 -26.54 13.50 -14.51
C ALA A 292 -25.58 13.52 -13.29
N TRP A 293 -24.98 14.66 -12.99
CA TRP A 293 -24.17 14.89 -11.80
C TRP A 293 -24.96 15.45 -10.61
N GLY A 294 -26.30 15.65 -10.77
CA GLY A 294 -27.18 16.18 -9.74
C GLY A 294 -27.15 17.70 -9.60
N TYR A 295 -26.72 18.41 -10.63
CA TYR A 295 -26.55 19.86 -10.62
C TYR A 295 -27.36 20.58 -11.68
N GLN A 296 -27.57 21.87 -11.48
CA GLN A 296 -28.07 22.82 -12.47
C GLN A 296 -27.16 24.05 -12.51
N PRO A 297 -26.94 24.67 -13.68
CA PRO A 297 -26.16 25.89 -13.77
C PRO A 297 -26.91 27.06 -13.14
N LEU A 298 -26.20 27.88 -12.35
CA LEU A 298 -26.73 29.08 -11.74
C LEU A 298 -26.47 30.30 -12.65
N GLY A 299 -27.54 31.08 -12.90
CA GLY A 299 -27.48 32.33 -13.64
C GLY A 299 -27.26 32.19 -15.17
N LEU A 300 -27.24 33.36 -15.85
CA LEU A 300 -27.13 33.44 -17.31
C LEU A 300 -25.73 33.04 -17.84
N GLN A 301 -24.67 33.20 -17.03
CA GLN A 301 -23.29 32.94 -17.43
C GLN A 301 -22.81 31.52 -17.12
N ARG A 302 -23.62 30.69 -16.44
CA ARG A 302 -23.28 29.29 -16.05
C ARG A 302 -21.93 29.17 -15.32
N GLU A 303 -21.58 30.16 -14.52
CA GLU A 303 -20.28 30.22 -13.83
C GLU A 303 -20.19 29.34 -12.58
N VAL A 304 -21.33 28.91 -12.04
CA VAL A 304 -21.43 28.09 -10.81
C VAL A 304 -22.53 27.05 -10.98
N TYR A 305 -22.36 25.90 -10.38
CA TYR A 305 -23.35 24.83 -10.37
C TYR A 305 -24.00 24.72 -8.99
N GLU A 306 -25.33 24.54 -8.94
CA GLU A 306 -26.07 24.30 -7.70
C GLU A 306 -26.67 22.90 -7.68
N PRO A 307 -26.69 22.22 -6.52
CA PRO A 307 -27.38 20.94 -6.36
C PRO A 307 -28.88 21.06 -6.71
N ILE A 308 -29.40 20.08 -7.43
CA ILE A 308 -30.86 20.02 -7.74
C ILE A 308 -31.59 19.49 -6.53
N THR A 309 -32.36 20.33 -5.86
CA THR A 309 -33.18 19.96 -4.69
C THR A 309 -34.30 19.03 -5.11
N GLY A 310 -34.47 17.88 -4.41
CA GLY A 310 -35.53 16.91 -4.68
C GLY A 310 -35.28 16.02 -5.92
N SER A 311 -34.07 16.03 -6.45
CA SER A 311 -33.68 15.08 -7.50
C SER A 311 -33.67 13.65 -6.96
N ALA A 312 -34.05 12.69 -7.81
CA ALA A 312 -33.87 11.26 -7.53
C ALA A 312 -32.39 10.87 -7.47
N PHE A 313 -31.51 11.66 -8.06
CA PHE A 313 -30.07 11.49 -8.05
C PHE A 313 -29.41 12.45 -7.07
N GLU A 314 -28.67 11.92 -6.09
CA GLU A 314 -27.83 12.74 -5.21
C GLU A 314 -26.78 13.48 -6.04
N SER A 315 -26.52 14.74 -5.68
CA SER A 315 -25.42 15.53 -6.25
C SER A 315 -24.07 14.87 -5.96
N PHE A 316 -23.17 14.89 -6.93
CA PHE A 316 -21.81 14.39 -6.77
C PHE A 316 -20.95 15.39 -5.98
N GLU A 317 -20.28 14.94 -4.95
CA GLU A 317 -19.37 15.73 -4.13
C GLU A 317 -17.95 15.12 -4.23
N LEU A 318 -16.95 15.95 -4.53
CA LEU A 318 -15.55 15.59 -4.44
C LEU A 318 -14.95 16.17 -3.18
N HIS A 319 -14.54 15.31 -2.24
CA HIS A 319 -13.92 15.72 -1.00
C HIS A 319 -12.39 15.61 -1.11
N LEU A 320 -11.69 16.68 -0.72
CA LEU A 320 -10.23 16.72 -0.64
C LEU A 320 -9.87 16.78 0.84
N ILE A 321 -9.19 15.76 1.36
CA ILE A 321 -8.82 15.64 2.76
C ILE A 321 -7.31 15.63 2.90
N GLY A 322 -6.74 16.61 3.61
CA GLY A 322 -5.30 16.67 3.80
C GLY A 322 -4.85 18.03 4.31
N GLU A 323 -3.61 18.36 4.04
CA GLU A 323 -3.01 19.62 4.44
C GLU A 323 -2.44 20.37 3.23
N GLY A 324 -2.42 21.70 3.32
CA GLY A 324 -1.90 22.58 2.29
C GLY A 324 -2.93 23.54 1.75
N HIS A 325 -2.56 24.19 0.65
CA HIS A 325 -3.41 25.11 -0.09
C HIS A 325 -3.60 24.62 -1.52
N LEU A 326 -4.83 24.70 -2.01
CA LEU A 326 -5.17 24.35 -3.38
C LEU A 326 -6.27 25.30 -3.89
N ASP A 327 -6.01 25.91 -5.03
CA ASP A 327 -6.99 26.76 -5.70
C ASP A 327 -8.01 25.89 -6.44
N ILE A 328 -9.29 26.03 -6.03
CA ILE A 328 -10.41 25.38 -6.69
C ILE A 328 -11.01 26.33 -7.71
N PRO A 329 -11.25 25.91 -8.98
CA PRO A 329 -12.00 26.70 -9.92
C PRO A 329 -13.34 27.15 -9.35
N LYS A 330 -13.69 28.42 -9.56
CA LYS A 330 -14.91 29.05 -9.00
C LYS A 330 -16.18 28.24 -9.38
N GLU A 331 -16.20 27.69 -10.57
CA GLU A 331 -17.31 26.89 -11.08
C GLU A 331 -17.53 25.60 -10.24
N LEU A 332 -16.49 25.10 -9.58
CA LEU A 332 -16.53 23.89 -8.76
C LEU A 332 -16.76 24.16 -7.26
N SER A 333 -17.01 25.41 -6.86
CA SER A 333 -17.11 25.82 -5.44
C SER A 333 -18.20 25.08 -4.64
N ASN A 334 -19.24 24.59 -5.30
CA ASN A 334 -20.31 23.80 -4.68
C ASN A 334 -20.19 22.29 -4.95
N VAL A 335 -19.11 21.86 -5.58
CA VAL A 335 -18.88 20.46 -6.00
C VAL A 335 -17.65 19.87 -5.32
N VAL A 336 -16.65 20.70 -5.04
CA VAL A 336 -15.38 20.31 -4.42
C VAL A 336 -15.28 20.91 -3.04
N PHE A 337 -15.04 20.07 -2.03
CA PHE A 337 -14.97 20.44 -0.62
C PHE A 337 -13.59 20.14 -0.05
N ILE A 338 -12.92 21.14 0.52
CA ILE A 338 -11.62 21.00 1.17
C ILE A 338 -11.79 20.81 2.66
N HIS A 339 -11.07 19.84 3.23
CA HIS A 339 -11.02 19.55 4.65
C HIS A 339 -9.57 19.53 5.13
N ASN A 340 -9.20 20.51 5.92
CA ASN A 340 -7.87 20.69 6.50
C ASN A 340 -7.89 20.53 8.01
N GLY A 341 -6.81 20.04 8.59
CA GLY A 341 -6.57 20.05 10.02
C GLY A 341 -7.55 19.22 10.85
N LEU A 342 -8.12 18.17 10.25
CA LEU A 342 -9.02 17.26 10.96
C LEU A 342 -8.27 16.46 12.03
N SER A 343 -8.93 16.25 13.18
CA SER A 343 -8.51 15.17 14.09
C SER A 343 -8.68 13.80 13.41
N TYR A 344 -7.98 12.77 13.90
CA TYR A 344 -8.11 11.42 13.33
C TYR A 344 -9.55 10.89 13.40
N VAL A 345 -10.29 11.18 14.46
CA VAL A 345 -11.69 10.75 14.58
C VAL A 345 -12.57 11.44 13.52
N GLU A 346 -12.40 12.76 13.33
CA GLU A 346 -13.11 13.49 12.27
C GLU A 346 -12.70 13.01 10.87
N PHE A 347 -11.41 12.79 10.68
CA PHE A 347 -10.86 12.24 9.43
C PHE A 347 -11.47 10.86 9.10
N TYR A 348 -11.48 9.91 10.06
CA TYR A 348 -12.06 8.60 9.84
C TYR A 348 -13.57 8.64 9.65
N THR A 349 -14.28 9.49 10.42
CA THR A 349 -15.72 9.72 10.25
C THR A 349 -16.04 10.17 8.83
N LEU A 350 -15.28 11.16 8.34
CA LEU A 350 -15.45 11.68 6.99
C LEU A 350 -15.09 10.62 5.93
N MET A 351 -13.94 9.95 6.07
CA MET A 351 -13.53 8.89 5.16
C MET A 351 -14.57 7.76 5.08
N GLN A 352 -15.09 7.28 6.21
CA GLN A 352 -16.12 6.24 6.25
C GLN A 352 -17.44 6.65 5.59
N SER A 353 -17.69 7.95 5.43
CA SER A 353 -18.86 8.48 4.72
C SER A 353 -18.70 8.56 3.20
N MET A 354 -17.51 8.24 2.66
CA MET A 354 -17.21 8.30 1.23
C MET A 354 -17.65 7.02 0.51
N ASP A 355 -17.96 7.13 -0.77
CA ASP A 355 -18.33 6.00 -1.61
C ASP A 355 -17.13 5.38 -2.31
N VAL A 356 -16.11 6.19 -2.65
CA VAL A 356 -14.91 5.74 -3.34
C VAL A 356 -13.71 6.63 -3.02
N VAL A 357 -12.52 6.02 -2.90
CA VAL A 357 -11.24 6.73 -2.82
C VAL A 357 -10.62 6.80 -4.21
N ILE A 358 -10.19 8.00 -4.58
CA ILE A 358 -9.44 8.27 -5.81
C ILE A 358 -7.97 8.55 -5.41
N PRO A 359 -7.02 7.68 -5.75
CA PRO A 359 -5.60 7.93 -5.46
C PRO A 359 -5.01 9.12 -6.21
N ALA A 360 -5.45 9.37 -7.43
CA ALA A 360 -5.06 10.49 -8.30
C ALA A 360 -3.53 10.71 -8.40
N PHE A 361 -2.73 9.65 -8.39
CA PHE A 361 -1.26 9.75 -8.39
C PHE A 361 -0.70 10.25 -9.73
N VAL A 362 0.02 11.37 -9.70
CA VAL A 362 0.84 11.90 -10.82
C VAL A 362 2.15 11.15 -10.90
N ASN A 363 2.84 11.02 -9.76
CA ASN A 363 4.17 10.46 -9.70
C ASN A 363 4.15 8.93 -9.84
N LYS A 364 4.99 8.41 -10.74
CA LYS A 364 5.16 6.97 -10.95
C LYS A 364 5.77 6.27 -9.73
N ASP A 365 6.46 6.99 -8.85
CA ASP A 365 7.08 6.44 -7.66
C ASP A 365 6.07 5.76 -6.75
N TYR A 366 4.81 6.22 -6.73
CA TYR A 366 3.72 5.57 -6.00
C TYR A 366 3.33 4.18 -6.52
N TYR A 367 3.83 3.80 -7.68
CA TYR A 367 3.63 2.46 -8.25
C TYR A 367 4.89 1.59 -8.20
N ASP A 368 6.07 2.21 -8.03
CA ASP A 368 7.32 1.51 -8.21
C ASP A 368 8.21 1.54 -6.94
N PHE A 369 8.21 2.66 -6.18
CA PHE A 369 9.22 2.92 -5.16
C PHE A 369 8.71 3.50 -3.83
N GLN A 370 7.51 4.06 -3.79
CA GLN A 370 6.97 4.75 -2.63
C GLN A 370 5.56 4.28 -2.32
N ALA A 371 5.30 3.92 -1.08
CA ALA A 371 3.94 3.63 -0.63
C ALA A 371 3.20 4.92 -0.22
N SER A 372 1.88 4.91 -0.40
CA SER A 372 0.99 5.99 0.03
C SER A 372 0.03 5.49 1.10
N SER A 373 -0.12 6.24 2.17
CA SER A 373 -1.12 5.99 3.22
C SER A 373 -2.55 5.96 2.68
N THR A 374 -2.85 6.68 1.59
CA THR A 374 -4.18 6.69 0.94
C THR A 374 -4.72 5.28 0.70
N VAL A 375 -3.85 4.33 0.33
CA VAL A 375 -4.25 2.95 0.01
C VAL A 375 -4.63 2.18 1.26
N ALA A 376 -3.82 2.26 2.31
CA ALA A 376 -4.11 1.64 3.60
C ALA A 376 -5.35 2.27 4.24
N MET A 377 -5.47 3.62 4.21
CA MET A 377 -6.61 4.35 4.76
C MET A 377 -7.93 3.97 4.09
N ALA A 378 -7.95 3.78 2.78
CA ALA A 378 -9.14 3.34 2.07
C ALA A 378 -9.63 1.98 2.60
N VAL A 379 -8.72 1.00 2.72
CA VAL A 379 -9.03 -0.33 3.27
C VAL A 379 -9.47 -0.24 4.73
N GLN A 380 -8.74 0.53 5.53
CA GLN A 380 -9.00 0.73 6.94
C GLN A 380 -10.39 1.33 7.22
N CYS A 381 -10.82 2.27 6.36
CA CYS A 381 -12.13 2.92 6.44
C CYS A 381 -13.25 2.15 5.70
N ASP A 382 -12.98 0.97 5.15
CA ASP A 382 -13.89 0.18 4.33
C ASP A 382 -14.46 0.95 3.13
N VAL A 383 -13.62 1.73 2.45
CA VAL A 383 -13.97 2.50 1.26
C VAL A 383 -13.26 1.91 0.05
N PRO A 384 -13.97 1.49 -1.01
CA PRO A 384 -13.34 0.92 -2.19
C PRO A 384 -12.43 1.93 -2.89
N ILE A 385 -11.35 1.42 -3.49
CA ILE A 385 -10.37 2.23 -4.20
C ILE A 385 -10.65 2.14 -5.70
N LEU A 386 -10.77 3.28 -6.37
CA LEU A 386 -10.80 3.35 -7.83
C LEU A 386 -9.37 3.27 -8.36
N ALA A 387 -8.91 2.09 -8.73
CA ALA A 387 -7.53 1.84 -9.09
C ALA A 387 -7.34 1.23 -10.48
N SER A 388 -6.20 1.50 -11.09
CA SER A 388 -5.76 0.77 -12.28
C SER A 388 -5.19 -0.62 -11.89
N ARG A 389 -5.13 -1.54 -12.86
CA ARG A 389 -4.47 -2.84 -12.66
C ARG A 389 -3.02 -2.69 -12.20
N ARG A 390 -2.29 -1.68 -12.70
CA ARG A 390 -0.92 -1.39 -12.26
C ARG A 390 -0.85 -1.11 -10.76
N MET A 391 -1.80 -0.34 -10.24
CA MET A 391 -1.83 -0.02 -8.81
C MET A 391 -2.12 -1.26 -7.96
N ARG A 392 -3.08 -2.09 -8.36
CA ARG A 392 -3.36 -3.36 -7.67
C ARG A 392 -2.11 -4.22 -7.55
N THR A 393 -1.43 -4.43 -8.69
CA THR A 393 -0.17 -5.20 -8.74
C THR A 393 0.94 -4.57 -7.90
N ALA A 394 1.03 -3.24 -7.87
CA ALA A 394 2.05 -2.53 -7.10
C ALA A 394 1.89 -2.80 -5.60
N TYR A 395 0.74 -2.50 -5.05
CA TYR A 395 0.49 -2.67 -3.62
C TYR A 395 0.29 -4.13 -3.21
N GLY A 396 -0.22 -4.98 -4.10
CA GLY A 396 -0.38 -6.41 -3.91
C GLY A 396 -1.48 -6.78 -2.91
N TYR A 397 -1.52 -6.18 -1.72
CA TYR A 397 -2.55 -6.49 -0.74
C TYR A 397 -3.95 -5.99 -1.14
N ILE A 398 -4.08 -5.03 -2.05
CA ILE A 398 -5.36 -4.59 -2.63
C ILE A 398 -5.69 -5.29 -3.96
N ASP A 399 -4.99 -6.36 -4.33
CA ASP A 399 -5.32 -7.12 -5.53
C ASP A 399 -6.54 -8.05 -5.29
N ASP A 400 -7.65 -7.43 -4.92
CA ASP A 400 -8.89 -8.06 -4.54
C ASP A 400 -10.10 -7.19 -4.94
N ASP A 401 -11.09 -7.80 -5.59
CA ASP A 401 -12.27 -7.08 -6.09
C ASP A 401 -13.22 -6.64 -4.95
N ARG A 402 -13.09 -7.21 -3.75
CA ARG A 402 -13.85 -6.79 -2.56
C ARG A 402 -13.53 -5.37 -2.11
N VAL A 403 -12.32 -4.89 -2.39
CA VAL A 403 -11.82 -3.59 -1.92
C VAL A 403 -11.40 -2.65 -3.05
N THR A 404 -11.39 -3.12 -4.30
CA THR A 404 -10.90 -2.34 -5.44
C THR A 404 -11.86 -2.36 -6.61
N ILE A 405 -12.20 -1.17 -7.12
CA ILE A 405 -12.89 -0.98 -8.39
C ILE A 405 -11.83 -0.77 -9.46
N VAL A 406 -11.72 -1.70 -10.40
CA VAL A 406 -10.66 -1.67 -11.42
C VAL A 406 -11.11 -0.86 -12.64
N ARG A 407 -10.49 0.30 -12.84
CA ARG A 407 -10.65 1.06 -14.07
C ARG A 407 -9.59 0.71 -15.12
N PRO A 408 -9.92 0.74 -16.41
CA PRO A 408 -8.92 0.72 -17.47
C PRO A 408 -7.95 1.89 -17.34
N GLN A 409 -6.68 1.67 -17.63
CA GLN A 409 -5.66 2.73 -17.47
C GLN A 409 -5.90 3.92 -18.41
N ALA A 410 -6.47 3.68 -19.58
CA ALA A 410 -6.82 4.73 -20.54
C ALA A 410 -8.03 5.57 -20.09
N LEU A 411 -8.82 5.08 -19.13
CA LEU A 411 -9.98 5.76 -18.59
C LEU A 411 -9.57 6.55 -17.34
N ARG A 412 -9.64 7.88 -17.41
CA ARG A 412 -9.33 8.75 -16.27
C ARG A 412 -10.40 8.64 -15.17
N GLU A 413 -10.11 9.17 -14.00
CA GLU A 413 -10.88 9.00 -12.77
C GLU A 413 -12.32 9.54 -12.90
N ILE A 414 -12.49 10.78 -13.30
CA ILE A 414 -13.83 11.41 -13.39
C ILE A 414 -14.71 10.74 -14.46
N PRO A 415 -14.22 10.47 -15.67
CA PRO A 415 -14.93 9.62 -16.62
C PRO A 415 -15.33 8.25 -16.05
N ALA A 416 -14.46 7.59 -15.27
CA ALA A 416 -14.81 6.32 -14.64
C ALA A 416 -15.93 6.49 -13.60
N ILE A 417 -15.90 7.54 -12.80
CA ILE A 417 -16.98 7.88 -11.86
C ILE A 417 -18.27 8.16 -12.61
N GLY A 418 -18.23 8.86 -13.73
CA GLY A 418 -19.39 9.09 -14.59
C GLY A 418 -20.06 7.77 -15.01
N ALA A 419 -19.27 6.80 -15.45
CA ALA A 419 -19.78 5.46 -15.78
C ALA A 419 -20.41 4.77 -14.56
N LEU A 420 -19.75 4.85 -13.39
CA LEU A 420 -20.27 4.30 -12.13
C LEU A 420 -21.53 5.00 -11.62
N ARG A 421 -21.80 6.22 -12.08
CA ARG A 421 -23.05 6.96 -11.81
C ARG A 421 -24.14 6.68 -12.84
N GLY A 422 -23.88 5.93 -13.90
CA GLY A 422 -24.79 5.69 -15.02
C GLY A 422 -24.98 6.91 -15.92
N THR A 423 -24.06 7.88 -15.88
CA THR A 423 -24.10 9.02 -16.78
C THR A 423 -23.76 8.58 -18.19
N ALA A 424 -24.49 9.07 -19.20
CA ALA A 424 -24.19 8.80 -20.61
C ALA A 424 -22.81 9.39 -20.92
N TRP A 425 -21.81 8.53 -21.00
CA TRP A 425 -20.46 8.93 -21.27
C TRP A 425 -20.23 8.92 -22.79
N SER A 426 -20.24 10.09 -23.37
CA SER A 426 -19.79 10.29 -24.74
C SER A 426 -18.27 10.33 -24.78
N LEU A 427 -17.62 9.15 -24.72
CA LEU A 427 -16.38 9.04 -25.50
C LEU A 427 -16.79 9.34 -26.93
N THR A 428 -16.24 10.40 -27.49
CA THR A 428 -16.32 10.65 -28.94
C THR A 428 -15.82 9.39 -29.63
N ALA A 429 -16.77 8.57 -30.04
CA ALA A 429 -16.59 7.20 -30.51
C ALA A 429 -15.92 7.20 -31.88
N SER A 430 -14.64 7.55 -31.94
CA SER A 430 -13.90 7.41 -33.17
C SER A 430 -13.42 6.00 -33.47
N ASN A 431 -13.49 5.04 -32.50
CA ASN A 431 -13.13 3.66 -32.78
C ASN A 431 -13.67 2.67 -31.74
N VAL A 432 -14.78 2.00 -32.05
CA VAL A 432 -15.35 0.91 -31.25
C VAL A 432 -14.34 -0.25 -31.01
N SER A 433 -13.47 -0.53 -31.99
CA SER A 433 -12.42 -1.55 -31.84
C SER A 433 -11.43 -1.21 -30.73
N THR A 434 -11.00 0.05 -30.65
CA THR A 434 -10.08 0.54 -29.62
C THR A 434 -10.69 0.50 -28.21
N MET A 435 -11.99 0.74 -28.09
CA MET A 435 -12.73 0.67 -26.82
C MET A 435 -12.69 -0.74 -26.20
N LYS A 436 -12.92 -1.76 -27.05
CA LYS A 436 -12.85 -3.15 -26.63
C LYS A 436 -11.44 -3.56 -26.20
N GLU A 437 -10.43 -3.17 -26.97
CA GLU A 437 -9.01 -3.44 -26.65
C GLU A 437 -8.57 -2.79 -25.32
N LEU A 438 -9.10 -1.61 -25.00
CA LEU A 438 -8.83 -0.90 -23.76
C LEU A 438 -9.62 -1.43 -22.55
N GLY A 439 -10.51 -2.39 -22.72
CA GLY A 439 -11.31 -2.98 -21.63
C GLY A 439 -12.39 -2.05 -21.09
N ILE A 440 -12.76 -0.99 -21.83
CA ILE A 440 -13.75 0.00 -21.40
C ILE A 440 -15.14 -0.62 -21.40
N GLU A 441 -15.50 -1.41 -22.43
CA GLU A 441 -16.79 -2.10 -22.50
C GLU A 441 -17.04 -3.02 -21.29
N LYS A 442 -15.98 -3.70 -20.81
CA LYS A 442 -16.10 -4.53 -19.61
C LYS A 442 -16.36 -3.66 -18.39
N PHE A 443 -15.61 -2.58 -18.22
CA PHE A 443 -15.78 -1.66 -17.09
C PHE A 443 -17.20 -1.04 -17.07
N GLU A 444 -17.71 -0.61 -18.22
CA GLU A 444 -19.08 -0.08 -18.34
C GLU A 444 -20.15 -1.12 -17.99
N ARG A 445 -19.96 -2.38 -18.39
CA ARG A 445 -20.87 -3.46 -18.02
C ARG A 445 -20.84 -3.71 -16.51
N ASP A 446 -19.63 -3.85 -15.95
CA ASP A 446 -19.44 -4.08 -14.51
C ASP A 446 -20.03 -2.90 -13.70
N ALA A 447 -19.88 -1.65 -14.21
CA ALA A 447 -20.49 -0.45 -13.62
C ALA A 447 -22.02 -0.48 -13.65
N ARG A 448 -22.62 -0.96 -14.76
CA ARG A 448 -24.09 -1.12 -14.86
C ARG A 448 -24.63 -2.17 -13.88
N GLU A 449 -23.95 -3.30 -13.76
CA GLU A 449 -24.31 -4.32 -12.77
C GLU A 449 -24.28 -3.73 -11.35
N MET A 450 -23.25 -2.94 -11.00
CA MET A 450 -23.19 -2.25 -9.70
C MET A 450 -24.34 -1.24 -9.49
N LEU A 451 -24.79 -0.57 -10.56
CA LEU A 451 -25.92 0.36 -10.50
C LEU A 451 -27.28 -0.37 -10.36
N ASP A 452 -27.45 -1.47 -11.07
CA ASP A 452 -28.69 -2.27 -11.03
C ASP A 452 -28.89 -2.90 -9.63
N ASP A 453 -27.81 -3.26 -8.95
CA ASP A 453 -27.82 -3.76 -7.57
C ASP A 453 -27.96 -2.62 -6.53
N GLY A 454 -27.93 -1.36 -6.96
CA GLY A 454 -27.77 -0.18 -6.14
C GLY A 454 -26.33 -0.07 -5.62
N TRP A 455 -25.82 1.15 -5.37
CA TRP A 455 -24.48 1.36 -4.85
C TRP A 455 -24.37 0.86 -3.39
N GLN A 456 -24.40 -0.46 -3.22
CA GLN A 456 -24.29 -1.12 -1.93
C GLN A 456 -22.91 -1.76 -1.80
N ARG A 457 -22.18 -1.32 -0.80
CA ARG A 457 -20.91 -1.97 -0.44
C ARG A 457 -21.20 -3.28 0.27
N PRO A 458 -20.67 -4.41 -0.20
CA PRO A 458 -20.74 -5.64 0.56
C PRO A 458 -19.83 -5.54 1.79
N MET A 459 -20.38 -5.04 2.90
CA MET A 459 -19.63 -4.88 4.18
C MET A 459 -18.96 -6.17 4.62
N SER A 460 -19.63 -7.32 4.42
CA SER A 460 -19.05 -8.63 4.69
C SER A 460 -17.78 -8.90 3.88
N GLY A 461 -17.67 -8.36 2.67
CA GLY A 461 -16.48 -8.49 1.83
C GLY A 461 -15.26 -7.78 2.43
N PHE A 462 -15.43 -6.54 2.92
CA PHE A 462 -14.34 -5.82 3.59
C PHE A 462 -13.90 -6.48 4.88
N SER A 463 -14.83 -6.89 5.74
CA SER A 463 -14.49 -7.57 7.01
C SER A 463 -13.72 -8.87 6.76
N GLN A 464 -14.17 -9.69 5.82
CA GLN A 464 -13.46 -10.91 5.45
C GLN A 464 -12.06 -10.58 4.89
N PHE A 465 -11.96 -9.62 3.97
CA PHE A 465 -10.70 -9.19 3.38
C PHE A 465 -9.71 -8.69 4.45
N LYS A 466 -10.15 -7.82 5.38
CA LYS A 466 -9.32 -7.34 6.48
C LYS A 466 -8.85 -8.48 7.37
N GLY A 467 -9.72 -9.43 7.70
CA GLY A 467 -9.33 -10.62 8.45
C GLY A 467 -8.20 -11.42 7.79
N GLU A 468 -8.31 -11.66 6.47
CA GLU A 468 -7.26 -12.33 5.69
C GLU A 468 -5.96 -11.50 5.60
N LEU A 469 -6.07 -10.16 5.56
CA LEU A 469 -4.92 -9.27 5.55
C LEU A 469 -4.19 -9.27 6.91
N TRP A 470 -4.94 -9.26 8.01
CA TRP A 470 -4.36 -9.34 9.35
C TRP A 470 -3.67 -10.67 9.61
N GLU A 471 -4.20 -11.79 9.09
CA GLU A 471 -3.48 -13.07 9.14
C GLU A 471 -2.14 -12.98 8.42
N ARG A 472 -2.08 -12.41 7.23
CA ARG A 472 -0.81 -12.20 6.51
C ARG A 472 0.15 -11.30 7.28
N ASN A 473 -0.36 -10.26 7.95
CA ASN A 473 0.45 -9.41 8.82
C ASN A 473 1.00 -10.19 10.02
N ARG A 474 0.17 -11.03 10.67
CA ARG A 474 0.61 -11.90 11.77
C ARG A 474 1.66 -12.89 11.34
N GLU A 475 1.52 -13.50 10.16
CA GLU A 475 2.54 -14.38 9.57
C GLU A 475 3.87 -13.65 9.31
N ALA A 476 3.81 -12.42 8.80
CA ALA A 476 5.00 -11.60 8.59
C ALA A 476 5.69 -11.27 9.92
N ILE A 477 4.94 -10.83 10.91
CA ILE A 477 5.46 -10.53 12.25
C ILE A 477 5.97 -11.80 12.96
N TRP A 478 5.31 -12.95 12.77
CA TRP A 478 5.81 -14.21 13.33
C TRP A 478 7.20 -14.54 12.78
N ARG A 479 7.44 -14.42 11.45
CA ARG A 479 8.78 -14.60 10.87
C ARG A 479 9.81 -13.61 11.41
N VAL A 480 9.40 -12.35 11.66
CA VAL A 480 10.24 -11.34 12.30
C VAL A 480 10.64 -11.77 13.72
N LEU A 481 9.71 -12.32 14.50
CA LEU A 481 9.95 -12.74 15.89
C LEU A 481 10.72 -14.07 15.99
N ASP A 482 10.60 -14.96 15.01
CA ASP A 482 11.32 -16.24 14.97
C ASP A 482 12.78 -16.08 14.54
N ASP A 483 13.09 -14.99 13.85
CA ASP A 483 14.42 -14.68 13.32
C ASP A 483 15.38 -14.18 14.43
N ARG A 484 16.60 -14.72 14.49
CA ARG A 484 17.62 -14.35 15.49
C ARG A 484 18.87 -13.79 14.82
N PRO A 485 19.60 -12.88 15.49
CA PRO A 485 20.92 -12.47 15.03
C PRO A 485 21.87 -13.68 14.98
N GLY A 486 22.55 -13.85 13.82
CA GLY A 486 23.54 -14.92 13.65
C GLY A 486 22.97 -16.24 13.10
N ASP A 487 21.68 -16.35 12.84
CA ASP A 487 21.09 -17.46 12.06
C ASP A 487 21.34 -17.24 10.55
N ILE A 488 22.62 -17.15 10.13
CA ILE A 488 23.03 -17.03 8.72
C ILE A 488 23.63 -18.35 8.26
#